data_457960f4cd6a7f301f585f1aca052850
#
_entry.id   457960f4cd6a7f301f585f1aca052850
#
_cell.length_a   1.000
_cell.length_b   1.000
_cell.length_c   1.000
_cell.angle_alpha   90.00
_cell.angle_beta   90.00
_cell.angle_gamma   90.00
#
_symmetry.space_group_name_H-M   'P 1'
#
loop_
_entity.id
_entity.type
_entity.pdbx_description
1 polymer ?
#
loop_
_entity_poly.entity_id
_entity_poly.type
_entity_poly.pdbx_seq_one_letter_code
_entity_poly.pdbx_strand_id
1 'polypeptide(L)'
;MKIANFFKMILVVAFAIIFLTGCSSTPDIVVIDDSAVKSKDAPAEENSHKIYLITMDLADDFWKSIDSGCRKAVTEFGGIDYKWIAPDVNEDLPQRRCIEQALEDGAEAILLAASSPTGVNESLEKAAQAGVKIIFVDNAAEFDCVAFLATDNELAGRIAGETMKKALTEAGIKSGTIGLTVNKANVTSTRLRVKGFRKIFEDSNFELTDTFFMEDDPQRVKAFVSENPEYVAFFGSNERTTLAIGEQILESNSKQIVVGFDTSDAVLNLLNEGALYATLQQKPQLMGYNGIKIALEALKGTYTEKNVKIDTGINVIYKDSI
;
A
#
# COMPACT_ATOMS: atom_id res chain seq x y z
N MET A 1 25.29 55.79 66.03
CA MET A 1 25.76 54.87 67.10
C MET A 1 25.57 53.43 66.56
N LYS A 2 26.64 52.66 66.52
CA LYS A 2 26.80 51.18 66.29
C LYS A 2 26.40 50.66 64.92
N ILE A 3 27.34 50.33 64.04
CA ILE A 3 28.34 49.28 63.95
C ILE A 3 27.72 47.97 63.47
N ALA A 4 28.13 47.63 62.22
CA ALA A 4 28.71 46.40 61.68
C ALA A 4 27.79 45.17 61.60
N ASN A 5 27.75 44.48 60.50
CA ASN A 5 28.75 43.58 59.97
C ASN A 5 28.43 43.11 58.52
N PHE A 6 29.36 43.23 57.75
CA PHE A 6 29.88 42.51 56.62
C PHE A 6 29.52 41.02 56.60
N PHE A 7 28.84 40.55 55.55
CA PHE A 7 29.08 39.21 55.03
C PHE A 7 29.03 39.25 53.51
N LYS A 8 30.18 39.02 52.92
CA LYS A 8 30.37 38.76 51.50
C LYS A 8 29.70 37.45 51.15
N MET A 9 28.79 37.46 50.18
CA MET A 9 28.38 36.26 49.49
C MET A 9 28.67 36.46 48.00
N ILE A 10 29.65 35.74 47.54
CA ILE A 10 30.10 35.65 46.14
C ILE A 10 28.99 34.98 45.36
N LEU A 11 28.31 35.75 44.49
CA LEU A 11 27.37 35.21 43.51
C LEU A 11 28.14 34.73 42.30
N VAL A 12 28.36 33.42 42.20
CA VAL A 12 28.86 32.77 41.01
C VAL A 12 27.72 32.74 39.97
N VAL A 13 27.75 33.64 38.99
CA VAL A 13 26.87 33.59 37.82
C VAL A 13 27.39 32.49 36.91
N ALA A 14 26.79 31.30 36.98
CA ALA A 14 26.98 30.26 35.98
C ALA A 14 26.21 30.66 34.72
N PHE A 15 26.93 31.06 33.69
CA PHE A 15 26.39 31.23 32.34
C PHE A 15 26.07 29.84 31.80
N ALA A 16 24.82 29.42 31.90
CA ALA A 16 24.33 28.25 31.17
C ALA A 16 24.22 28.64 29.70
N ILE A 17 25.19 28.21 28.90
CA ILE A 17 25.08 28.22 27.43
C ILE A 17 24.06 27.13 27.08
N ILE A 18 22.83 27.54 26.78
CA ILE A 18 21.81 26.65 26.17
C ILE A 18 22.26 26.47 24.71
N PHE A 19 22.89 25.34 24.43
CA PHE A 19 22.98 24.83 23.07
C PHE A 19 21.58 24.45 22.64
N LEU A 20 20.94 25.30 21.86
CA LEU A 20 19.79 24.92 21.02
C LEU A 20 20.34 23.97 19.94
N THR A 21 20.43 22.69 20.25
CA THR A 21 20.51 21.65 19.23
C THR A 21 19.16 21.64 18.57
N GLY A 22 19.03 22.28 17.41
CA GLY A 22 17.91 22.09 16.51
C GLY A 22 17.87 20.62 16.13
N CYS A 23 16.92 19.86 16.69
CA CYS A 23 16.52 18.61 16.12
C CYS A 23 15.88 18.91 14.77
N SER A 24 16.63 18.76 13.69
CA SER A 24 16.04 18.49 12.39
C SER A 24 15.48 17.06 12.52
N SER A 25 14.20 16.93 12.84
CA SER A 25 13.49 15.67 12.74
C SER A 25 13.42 15.32 11.25
N THR A 26 14.39 14.53 10.77
CA THR A 26 14.16 13.75 9.57
C THR A 26 12.98 12.85 9.87
N PRO A 27 11.95 12.76 9.00
CA PRO A 27 10.86 11.80 9.19
C PRO A 27 11.48 10.41 9.32
N ASP A 28 11.13 9.70 10.38
CA ASP A 28 11.69 8.39 10.69
C ASP A 28 11.25 7.37 9.65
N ILE A 29 12.23 6.64 9.10
CA ILE A 29 11.97 5.47 8.26
C ILE A 29 11.84 4.28 9.21
N VAL A 30 10.66 3.67 9.27
CA VAL A 30 10.45 2.49 10.10
C VAL A 30 11.00 1.27 9.38
N VAL A 31 12.01 0.65 9.97
CA VAL A 31 12.60 -0.61 9.51
C VAL A 31 12.07 -1.73 10.40
N ILE A 32 11.38 -2.70 9.83
CA ILE A 32 11.07 -3.93 10.53
C ILE A 32 12.23 -4.89 10.25
N ASP A 33 13.20 -4.91 11.17
CA ASP A 33 14.33 -5.82 11.12
C ASP A 33 14.00 -7.13 11.86
N ASP A 34 14.19 -8.25 11.20
CA ASP A 34 13.89 -9.60 11.69
C ASP A 34 15.03 -10.17 12.58
N SER A 35 15.88 -9.33 13.14
CA SER A 35 16.96 -9.79 14.04
C SER A 35 16.46 -10.53 15.30
N ALA A 36 15.14 -10.52 15.56
CA ALA A 36 14.51 -11.22 16.69
C ALA A 36 14.19 -12.72 16.42
N VAL A 37 14.30 -13.20 15.17
CA VAL A 37 14.04 -14.60 14.79
C VAL A 37 15.31 -15.27 14.28
N LYS A 38 16.44 -15.01 14.92
CA LYS A 38 17.63 -15.86 14.72
C LYS A 38 17.43 -17.14 15.52
N SER A 39 17.04 -18.22 14.82
CA SER A 39 17.37 -19.56 15.28
C SER A 39 18.88 -19.64 15.42
N LYS A 40 19.38 -19.97 16.62
CA LYS A 40 20.78 -20.25 16.84
C LYS A 40 21.24 -21.30 15.82
N ASP A 41 22.41 -21.02 15.21
CA ASP A 41 23.21 -21.96 14.45
C ASP A 41 22.85 -22.20 12.97
N ALA A 42 22.74 -21.14 12.16
CA ALA A 42 23.17 -21.23 10.76
C ALA A 42 24.39 -20.31 10.57
N PRO A 43 25.49 -20.77 9.95
CA PRO A 43 26.59 -19.88 9.59
C PRO A 43 26.03 -18.82 8.64
N ALA A 44 26.40 -17.55 8.83
CA ALA A 44 26.14 -16.50 7.86
C ALA A 44 26.79 -16.97 6.54
N GLU A 45 25.98 -17.27 5.52
CA GLU A 45 26.51 -17.56 4.20
C GLU A 45 27.20 -16.29 3.70
N GLU A 46 28.49 -16.40 3.39
CA GLU A 46 29.39 -15.33 2.97
C GLU A 46 28.98 -14.65 1.64
N ASN A 47 27.83 -15.04 1.04
CA ASN A 47 27.29 -14.58 -0.25
C ASN A 47 25.76 -14.43 -0.23
N SER A 48 25.19 -13.70 0.75
CA SER A 48 23.77 -13.40 0.73
C SER A 48 23.48 -12.16 -0.15
N HIS A 49 22.52 -12.29 -1.08
CA HIS A 49 22.03 -11.16 -1.87
C HIS A 49 21.15 -10.24 -1.02
N LYS A 50 21.45 -8.95 -1.02
CA LYS A 50 20.68 -7.97 -0.27
C LYS A 50 19.49 -7.47 -1.10
N ILE A 51 18.26 -7.81 -0.67
CA ILE A 51 17.02 -7.50 -1.36
C ILE A 51 16.09 -6.70 -0.45
N TYR A 52 15.63 -5.55 -0.93
CA TYR A 52 14.67 -4.71 -0.22
C TYR A 52 13.28 -4.84 -0.81
N LEU A 53 12.26 -4.86 0.07
CA LEU A 53 10.89 -4.48 -0.26
C LEU A 53 10.69 -3.04 0.22
N ILE A 54 10.19 -2.18 -0.66
CA ILE A 54 9.80 -0.80 -0.33
C ILE A 54 8.33 -0.61 -0.72
N THR A 55 7.48 -0.41 0.28
CA THR A 55 6.03 -0.23 0.11
C THR A 55 5.62 1.23 0.33
N MET A 56 4.33 1.52 0.21
CA MET A 56 3.78 2.86 0.43
C MET A 56 3.62 3.20 1.91
N ASP A 57 3.35 2.20 2.76
CA ASP A 57 3.29 2.28 4.22
C ASP A 57 3.48 0.89 4.84
N LEU A 58 3.53 0.79 6.19
CA LEU A 58 3.66 -0.46 6.93
C LEU A 58 2.35 -0.87 7.64
N ALA A 59 1.31 -0.07 7.57
CA ALA A 59 0.09 -0.25 8.36
C ALA A 59 -0.94 -1.14 7.64
N ASP A 60 -1.03 -1.01 6.32
CA ASP A 60 -2.01 -1.69 5.48
C ASP A 60 -1.70 -3.20 5.40
N ASP A 61 -2.71 -4.04 5.63
CA ASP A 61 -2.56 -5.51 5.61
C ASP A 61 -2.22 -6.05 4.22
N PHE A 62 -2.51 -5.29 3.18
CA PHE A 62 -2.09 -5.62 1.82
C PHE A 62 -0.56 -5.68 1.70
N TRP A 63 0.16 -4.68 2.25
CA TRP A 63 1.62 -4.67 2.25
C TRP A 63 2.22 -5.75 3.14
N LYS A 64 1.60 -6.04 4.29
CA LYS A 64 1.99 -7.17 5.17
C LYS A 64 1.86 -8.50 4.44
N SER A 65 0.86 -8.64 3.57
CA SER A 65 0.67 -9.84 2.76
C SER A 65 1.73 -9.98 1.67
N ILE A 66 2.19 -8.88 1.05
CA ILE A 66 3.33 -8.89 0.11
C ILE A 66 4.59 -9.30 0.86
N ASP A 67 4.87 -8.70 2.03
CA ASP A 67 6.01 -9.05 2.88
C ASP A 67 6.00 -10.54 3.29
N SER A 68 4.84 -11.07 3.69
CA SER A 68 4.68 -12.50 4.00
C SER A 68 5.08 -13.39 2.80
N GLY A 69 4.71 -13.00 1.58
CA GLY A 69 5.14 -13.68 0.36
C GLY A 69 6.65 -13.61 0.15
N CYS A 70 7.26 -12.44 0.37
CA CYS A 70 8.71 -12.25 0.31
C CYS A 70 9.43 -13.15 1.31
N ARG A 71 9.03 -13.15 2.59
CA ARG A 71 9.62 -13.98 3.66
C ARG A 71 9.53 -15.47 3.37
N LYS A 72 8.40 -15.91 2.79
CA LYS A 72 8.24 -17.30 2.33
C LYS A 72 9.30 -17.65 1.27
N ALA A 73 9.49 -16.79 0.27
CA ALA A 73 10.48 -16.99 -0.78
C ALA A 73 11.92 -16.96 -0.23
N VAL A 74 12.22 -16.02 0.68
CA VAL A 74 13.52 -15.93 1.39
C VAL A 74 13.84 -17.22 2.14
N THR A 75 12.86 -17.76 2.86
CA THR A 75 13.02 -19.03 3.59
C THR A 75 13.24 -20.21 2.65
N GLU A 76 12.54 -20.23 1.51
CA GLU A 76 12.60 -21.34 0.55
C GLU A 76 13.89 -21.34 -0.27
N PHE A 77 14.36 -20.17 -0.71
CA PHE A 77 15.51 -20.07 -1.62
C PHE A 77 16.85 -19.91 -0.90
N GLY A 78 16.87 -19.37 0.33
CA GLY A 78 18.08 -19.08 1.08
C GLY A 78 19.03 -18.06 0.44
N GLY A 79 20.11 -17.71 1.10
CA GLY A 79 21.13 -16.79 0.56
C GLY A 79 20.63 -15.38 0.30
N ILE A 80 19.65 -14.88 1.07
CA ILE A 80 19.04 -13.58 0.90
C ILE A 80 19.04 -12.83 2.25
N ASP A 81 19.65 -11.65 2.27
CA ASP A 81 19.50 -10.64 3.31
C ASP A 81 18.31 -9.73 2.92
N TYR A 82 17.17 -9.97 3.54
CA TYR A 82 15.90 -9.33 3.18
C TYR A 82 15.51 -8.27 4.20
N LYS A 83 15.11 -7.09 3.70
CA LYS A 83 14.56 -6.01 4.52
C LYS A 83 13.29 -5.44 3.90
N TRP A 84 12.30 -5.14 4.75
CA TRP A 84 11.11 -4.40 4.38
C TRP A 84 11.12 -3.04 5.07
N ILE A 85 11.02 -1.99 4.28
CA ILE A 85 10.92 -0.60 4.74
C ILE A 85 9.78 0.13 4.01
N ALA A 86 9.29 1.19 4.60
CA ALA A 86 8.34 2.10 3.97
C ALA A 86 8.46 3.50 4.57
N PRO A 87 7.98 4.54 3.88
CA PRO A 87 7.90 5.88 4.44
C PRO A 87 6.77 5.99 5.47
N ASP A 88 6.89 6.93 6.41
CA ASP A 88 5.84 7.22 7.40
C ASP A 88 4.57 7.78 6.75
N VAL A 89 4.71 8.45 5.62
CA VAL A 89 3.62 9.00 4.82
C VAL A 89 3.78 8.59 3.36
N ASN A 90 2.66 8.20 2.73
CA ASN A 90 2.66 7.81 1.32
C ASN A 90 2.80 9.04 0.41
N GLU A 91 4.04 9.51 0.26
CA GLU A 91 4.46 10.62 -0.59
C GLU A 91 5.77 10.30 -1.30
N ASP A 92 6.04 10.98 -2.42
CA ASP A 92 7.20 10.70 -3.27
C ASP A 92 8.54 10.96 -2.55
N LEU A 93 8.68 12.11 -1.88
CA LEU A 93 9.95 12.49 -1.25
C LEU A 93 10.36 11.55 -0.09
N PRO A 94 9.46 11.18 0.85
CA PRO A 94 9.75 10.14 1.83
C PRO A 94 10.10 8.79 1.21
N GLN A 95 9.41 8.36 0.16
CA GLN A 95 9.72 7.08 -0.50
C GLN A 95 11.06 7.12 -1.25
N ARG A 96 11.44 8.26 -1.85
CA ARG A 96 12.79 8.45 -2.42
C ARG A 96 13.89 8.21 -1.38
N ARG A 97 13.69 8.68 -0.14
CA ARG A 97 14.64 8.44 0.97
C ARG A 97 14.77 6.97 1.31
N CYS A 98 13.66 6.20 1.26
CA CYS A 98 13.72 4.76 1.44
C CYS A 98 14.56 4.08 0.34
N ILE A 99 14.41 4.50 -0.92
CA ILE A 99 15.24 3.98 -2.02
C ILE A 99 16.71 4.33 -1.80
N GLU A 100 17.02 5.57 -1.44
CA GLU A 100 18.37 6.03 -1.19
C GLU A 100 19.02 5.31 0.01
N GLN A 101 18.26 5.08 1.08
CA GLN A 101 18.71 4.26 2.22
C GLN A 101 19.02 2.82 1.81
N ALA A 102 18.17 2.20 0.98
CA ALA A 102 18.46 0.85 0.48
C ALA A 102 19.75 0.81 -0.35
N LEU A 103 20.01 1.84 -1.16
CA LEU A 103 21.25 1.97 -1.92
C LEU A 103 22.47 2.13 -1.00
N GLU A 104 22.40 3.00 0.00
CA GLU A 104 23.48 3.22 0.99
C GLU A 104 23.81 1.95 1.77
N ASP A 105 22.80 1.12 2.05
CA ASP A 105 22.97 -0.19 2.69
C ASP A 105 23.44 -1.29 1.72
N GLY A 106 23.63 -0.98 0.45
CA GLY A 106 24.15 -1.91 -0.56
C GLY A 106 23.11 -2.88 -1.11
N ALA A 107 21.86 -2.46 -1.29
CA ALA A 107 20.84 -3.25 -1.95
C ALA A 107 21.29 -3.68 -3.36
N GLU A 108 21.12 -4.94 -3.69
CA GLU A 108 21.37 -5.49 -5.03
C GLU A 108 20.07 -5.59 -5.86
N ALA A 109 18.93 -5.72 -5.18
CA ALA A 109 17.61 -5.63 -5.80
C ALA A 109 16.61 -4.91 -4.89
N ILE A 110 15.64 -4.23 -5.51
CA ILE A 110 14.54 -3.55 -4.83
C ILE A 110 13.23 -3.99 -5.45
N LEU A 111 12.33 -4.55 -4.62
CA LEU A 111 10.92 -4.68 -4.91
C LEU A 111 10.25 -3.39 -4.48
N LEU A 112 9.63 -2.65 -5.40
CA LEU A 112 9.05 -1.33 -5.13
C LEU A 112 7.57 -1.27 -5.49
N ALA A 113 6.74 -0.86 -4.54
CA ALA A 113 5.40 -0.33 -4.79
C ALA A 113 5.48 1.19 -4.86
N ALA A 114 5.53 1.76 -6.07
CA ALA A 114 5.78 3.18 -6.26
C ALA A 114 4.61 4.07 -5.79
N SER A 115 4.89 5.12 -5.03
CA SER A 115 3.91 6.09 -4.52
C SER A 115 3.21 6.87 -5.65
N SER A 116 3.92 7.11 -6.75
CA SER A 116 3.39 7.78 -7.95
C SER A 116 4.13 7.34 -9.22
N PRO A 117 3.58 7.64 -10.41
CA PRO A 117 4.20 7.23 -11.67
C PRO A 117 5.60 7.81 -11.92
N THR A 118 5.91 9.00 -11.44
CA THR A 118 7.15 9.71 -11.81
C THR A 118 7.95 10.25 -10.63
N GLY A 119 7.33 10.38 -9.44
CA GLY A 119 7.93 11.09 -8.32
C GLY A 119 9.19 10.46 -7.73
N VAL A 120 9.39 9.16 -7.96
CA VAL A 120 10.55 8.40 -7.47
C VAL A 120 11.65 8.17 -8.52
N ASN A 121 11.46 8.62 -9.77
CA ASN A 121 12.34 8.29 -10.89
C ASN A 121 13.80 8.72 -10.67
N GLU A 122 14.05 9.88 -10.06
CA GLU A 122 15.40 10.33 -9.78
C GLU A 122 16.19 9.36 -8.89
N SER A 123 15.55 8.79 -7.86
CA SER A 123 16.19 7.79 -7.00
C SER A 123 16.31 6.43 -7.69
N LEU A 124 15.37 6.09 -8.59
CA LEU A 124 15.46 4.89 -9.43
C LEU A 124 16.59 4.99 -10.47
N GLU A 125 16.86 6.18 -11.02
CA GLU A 125 18.01 6.41 -11.90
C GLU A 125 19.33 6.14 -11.16
N LYS A 126 19.47 6.61 -9.91
CA LYS A 126 20.64 6.32 -9.06
C LYS A 126 20.76 4.81 -8.81
N ALA A 127 19.65 4.12 -8.51
CA ALA A 127 19.61 2.68 -8.29
C ALA A 127 20.06 1.92 -9.55
N ALA A 128 19.53 2.27 -10.72
CA ALA A 128 19.88 1.64 -11.99
C ALA A 128 21.35 1.86 -12.36
N GLN A 129 21.88 3.06 -12.13
CA GLN A 129 23.31 3.38 -12.34
C GLN A 129 24.22 2.58 -11.40
N ALA A 130 23.78 2.27 -10.20
CA ALA A 130 24.46 1.37 -9.26
C ALA A 130 24.32 -0.12 -9.62
N GLY A 131 23.55 -0.48 -10.66
CA GLY A 131 23.34 -1.85 -11.10
C GLY A 131 22.26 -2.62 -10.34
N VAL A 132 21.50 -1.95 -9.46
CA VAL A 132 20.41 -2.55 -8.66
C VAL A 132 19.29 -3.03 -9.57
N LYS A 133 18.78 -4.24 -9.32
CA LYS A 133 17.64 -4.79 -10.05
C LYS A 133 16.34 -4.21 -9.49
N ILE A 134 15.56 -3.56 -10.36
CA ILE A 134 14.29 -2.93 -9.98
C ILE A 134 13.16 -3.86 -10.40
N ILE A 135 12.33 -4.26 -9.45
CA ILE A 135 11.12 -5.05 -9.66
C ILE A 135 9.96 -4.24 -9.09
N PHE A 136 8.92 -3.97 -9.87
CA PHE A 136 7.73 -3.35 -9.33
C PHE A 136 6.73 -4.39 -8.82
N VAL A 137 6.07 -4.06 -7.70
CA VAL A 137 4.96 -4.84 -7.13
C VAL A 137 3.76 -3.90 -6.92
N ASP A 138 2.57 -4.34 -7.30
CA ASP A 138 1.29 -3.63 -7.22
C ASP A 138 1.23 -2.31 -8.02
N ASN A 139 2.08 -1.34 -7.74
CA ASN A 139 2.16 -0.07 -8.47
C ASN A 139 3.57 0.16 -9.02
N ALA A 140 3.64 0.51 -10.30
CA ALA A 140 4.89 0.81 -10.98
C ALA A 140 5.08 2.32 -11.18
N ALA A 141 6.32 2.78 -11.13
CA ALA A 141 6.72 4.04 -11.73
C ALA A 141 6.87 3.90 -13.26
N GLU A 142 6.87 5.02 -13.97
CA GLU A 142 7.23 5.09 -15.39
C GLU A 142 8.75 4.98 -15.54
N PHE A 143 9.28 3.79 -15.28
CA PHE A 143 10.70 3.49 -15.27
C PHE A 143 10.97 2.06 -15.72
N ASP A 144 12.11 1.83 -16.37
CA ASP A 144 12.54 0.50 -16.81
C ASP A 144 12.79 -0.42 -15.60
N CYS A 145 12.30 -1.64 -15.69
CA CYS A 145 12.42 -2.64 -14.62
C CYS A 145 12.72 -4.04 -15.17
N VAL A 146 13.06 -4.96 -14.28
CA VAL A 146 13.16 -6.38 -14.61
C VAL A 146 11.76 -6.94 -14.86
N ALA A 147 10.85 -6.73 -13.90
CA ALA A 147 9.46 -7.18 -14.00
C ALA A 147 8.53 -6.28 -13.18
N PHE A 148 7.25 -6.30 -13.54
CA PHE A 148 6.17 -5.66 -12.80
C PHE A 148 5.08 -6.68 -12.48
N LEU A 149 4.95 -7.04 -11.20
CA LEU A 149 3.96 -7.99 -10.71
C LEU A 149 2.79 -7.24 -10.08
N ALA A 150 1.61 -7.37 -10.67
CA ALA A 150 0.41 -6.69 -10.20
C ALA A 150 -0.84 -7.44 -10.62
N THR A 151 -1.98 -7.07 -10.05
CA THR A 151 -3.30 -7.37 -10.61
C THR A 151 -3.50 -6.58 -11.91
N ASP A 152 -4.11 -7.15 -12.94
CA ASP A 152 -4.67 -6.36 -14.04
C ASP A 152 -5.84 -5.52 -13.51
N ASN A 153 -5.49 -4.30 -13.08
CA ASN A 153 -6.42 -3.43 -12.37
C ASN A 153 -7.60 -2.94 -13.23
N GLU A 154 -7.42 -2.81 -14.56
CA GLU A 154 -8.54 -2.47 -15.43
C GLU A 154 -9.50 -3.65 -15.61
N LEU A 155 -8.97 -4.87 -15.74
CA LEU A 155 -9.78 -6.08 -15.73
C LEU A 155 -10.48 -6.28 -14.38
N ALA A 156 -9.77 -6.09 -13.27
CA ALA A 156 -10.34 -6.17 -11.93
C ALA A 156 -11.50 -5.18 -11.73
N GLY A 157 -11.35 -3.95 -12.24
CA GLY A 157 -12.43 -2.96 -12.25
C GLY A 157 -13.65 -3.41 -13.06
N ARG A 158 -13.43 -4.03 -14.24
CA ARG A 158 -14.54 -4.62 -15.01
C ARG A 158 -15.25 -5.74 -14.25
N ILE A 159 -14.48 -6.64 -13.62
CA ILE A 159 -15.05 -7.72 -12.79
C ILE A 159 -15.86 -7.15 -11.62
N ALA A 160 -15.38 -6.09 -10.97
CA ALA A 160 -16.13 -5.38 -9.92
C ALA A 160 -17.45 -4.79 -10.46
N GLY A 161 -17.41 -4.17 -11.65
CA GLY A 161 -18.60 -3.63 -12.31
C GLY A 161 -19.62 -4.71 -12.66
N GLU A 162 -19.20 -5.84 -13.24
CA GLU A 162 -20.09 -6.98 -13.51
C GLU A 162 -20.67 -7.56 -12.22
N THR A 163 -19.86 -7.65 -11.15
CA THR A 163 -20.32 -8.09 -9.83
C THR A 163 -21.40 -7.15 -9.28
N MET A 164 -21.18 -5.84 -9.39
CA MET A 164 -22.16 -4.82 -9.00
C MET A 164 -23.44 -4.92 -9.83
N LYS A 165 -23.34 -5.08 -11.15
CA LYS A 165 -24.48 -5.23 -12.05
C LYS A 165 -25.31 -6.47 -11.74
N LYS A 166 -24.65 -7.58 -11.38
CA LYS A 166 -25.30 -8.80 -10.90
C LYS A 166 -26.08 -8.51 -9.60
N ALA A 167 -25.45 -7.88 -8.61
CA ALA A 167 -26.09 -7.55 -7.34
C ALA A 167 -27.33 -6.66 -7.50
N LEU A 168 -27.23 -5.62 -8.33
CA LEU A 168 -28.33 -4.72 -8.64
C LEU A 168 -29.49 -5.47 -9.32
N THR A 169 -29.16 -6.40 -10.23
CA THR A 169 -30.18 -7.23 -10.92
C THR A 169 -30.89 -8.16 -9.94
N GLU A 170 -30.17 -8.83 -9.05
CA GLU A 170 -30.74 -9.71 -8.00
C GLU A 170 -31.62 -8.93 -7.03
N ALA A 171 -31.27 -7.68 -6.72
CA ALA A 171 -32.09 -6.79 -5.90
C ALA A 171 -33.27 -6.16 -6.66
N GLY A 172 -33.41 -6.40 -7.96
CA GLY A 172 -34.48 -5.82 -8.80
C GLY A 172 -34.33 -4.32 -9.08
N ILE A 173 -33.12 -3.75 -8.84
CA ILE A 173 -32.82 -2.33 -9.08
C ILE A 173 -32.44 -2.16 -10.55
N LYS A 174 -33.15 -1.29 -11.25
CA LYS A 174 -32.98 -1.11 -12.71
C LYS A 174 -32.30 0.20 -13.10
N SER A 175 -32.21 1.14 -12.19
CA SER A 175 -31.57 2.46 -12.40
C SER A 175 -31.22 3.09 -11.04
N GLY A 176 -30.41 4.13 -11.04
CA GLY A 176 -30.01 4.89 -9.87
C GLY A 176 -28.55 5.31 -9.93
N THR A 177 -28.09 5.99 -8.90
CA THR A 177 -26.72 6.50 -8.82
C THR A 177 -25.83 5.51 -8.03
N ILE A 178 -24.62 5.29 -8.54
CA ILE A 178 -23.58 4.49 -7.90
C ILE A 178 -22.42 5.40 -7.51
N GLY A 179 -22.09 5.45 -6.24
CA GLY A 179 -20.95 6.21 -5.70
C GLY A 179 -19.63 5.50 -5.94
N LEU A 180 -18.61 6.22 -6.44
CA LEU A 180 -17.27 5.68 -6.71
C LEU A 180 -16.25 6.31 -5.78
N THR A 181 -15.48 5.49 -5.05
CA THR A 181 -14.49 5.98 -4.09
C THR A 181 -13.08 5.47 -4.37
N VAL A 182 -12.11 6.35 -4.18
CA VAL A 182 -10.66 6.10 -4.31
C VAL A 182 -9.95 6.73 -3.13
N ASN A 183 -8.84 6.17 -2.68
CA ASN A 183 -8.08 6.82 -1.62
C ASN A 183 -7.43 8.11 -2.12
N LYS A 184 -6.48 8.04 -3.07
CA LYS A 184 -5.75 9.19 -3.61
C LYS A 184 -5.76 9.22 -5.14
N ALA A 185 -5.73 10.42 -5.70
CA ALA A 185 -5.79 10.63 -7.15
C ALA A 185 -4.52 10.15 -7.89
N ASN A 186 -3.36 10.11 -7.22
CA ASN A 186 -2.08 9.75 -7.82
C ASN A 186 -1.81 8.23 -7.87
N VAL A 187 -2.67 7.38 -7.27
CA VAL A 187 -2.50 5.92 -7.25
C VAL A 187 -3.05 5.30 -8.51
N THR A 188 -2.19 4.74 -9.34
CA THR A 188 -2.54 4.21 -10.68
C THR A 188 -3.47 3.00 -10.61
N SER A 189 -3.22 2.05 -9.67
CA SER A 189 -4.03 0.84 -9.52
C SER A 189 -5.52 1.15 -9.32
N THR A 190 -5.85 2.00 -8.36
CA THR A 190 -7.24 2.38 -8.04
C THR A 190 -7.91 3.17 -9.16
N ARG A 191 -7.16 4.03 -9.86
CA ARG A 191 -7.67 4.74 -11.06
C ARG A 191 -8.04 3.78 -12.19
N LEU A 192 -7.22 2.75 -12.44
CA LEU A 192 -7.51 1.73 -13.44
C LEU A 192 -8.72 0.87 -13.04
N ARG A 193 -8.89 0.55 -11.75
CA ARG A 193 -10.10 -0.14 -11.25
C ARG A 193 -11.36 0.68 -11.53
N VAL A 194 -11.36 1.96 -11.20
CA VAL A 194 -12.49 2.86 -11.51
C VAL A 194 -12.72 2.97 -13.01
N LYS A 195 -11.67 3.06 -13.82
CA LYS A 195 -11.79 3.08 -15.29
C LYS A 195 -12.47 1.81 -15.81
N GLY A 196 -12.04 0.65 -15.35
CA GLY A 196 -12.63 -0.64 -15.71
C GLY A 196 -14.09 -0.75 -15.26
N PHE A 197 -14.40 -0.31 -14.03
CA PHE A 197 -15.75 -0.31 -13.47
C PHE A 197 -16.70 0.57 -14.32
N ARG A 198 -16.29 1.78 -14.68
CA ARG A 198 -17.08 2.71 -15.51
C ARG A 198 -17.48 2.09 -16.84
N LYS A 199 -16.59 1.33 -17.50
CA LYS A 199 -16.88 0.68 -18.78
C LYS A 199 -18.09 -0.25 -18.76
N ILE A 200 -18.38 -0.88 -17.62
CA ILE A 200 -19.51 -1.81 -17.49
C ILE A 200 -20.86 -1.08 -17.46
N PHE A 201 -20.83 0.20 -17.11
CA PHE A 201 -22.04 1.01 -16.96
C PHE A 201 -22.23 2.07 -18.07
N GLU A 202 -21.34 2.15 -19.08
CA GLU A 202 -21.39 3.16 -20.15
C GLU A 202 -22.74 3.21 -20.87
N ASP A 203 -23.35 2.04 -21.16
CA ASP A 203 -24.64 1.92 -21.85
C ASP A 203 -25.74 1.40 -20.90
N SER A 204 -25.75 1.85 -19.66
CA SER A 204 -26.70 1.42 -18.64
C SER A 204 -27.62 2.57 -18.20
N ASN A 205 -28.69 2.21 -17.46
CA ASN A 205 -29.58 3.19 -16.82
C ASN A 205 -29.05 3.67 -15.45
N PHE A 206 -27.79 3.38 -15.12
CA PHE A 206 -27.17 3.80 -13.88
C PHE A 206 -26.25 5.00 -14.12
N GLU A 207 -26.35 5.97 -13.23
CA GLU A 207 -25.42 7.11 -13.20
C GLU A 207 -24.24 6.79 -12.29
N LEU A 208 -23.04 7.07 -12.77
CA LEU A 208 -21.83 6.95 -11.95
C LEU A 208 -21.36 8.34 -11.51
N THR A 209 -21.15 8.52 -10.23
CA THR A 209 -20.63 9.79 -9.72
C THR A 209 -19.24 10.10 -10.30
N ASP A 210 -18.81 11.35 -10.19
CA ASP A 210 -17.39 11.65 -10.20
C ASP A 210 -16.68 10.84 -9.11
N THR A 211 -15.40 10.57 -9.32
CA THR A 211 -14.63 9.81 -8.35
C THR A 211 -14.43 10.62 -7.07
N PHE A 212 -14.93 10.11 -5.95
CA PHE A 212 -14.73 10.72 -4.65
C PHE A 212 -13.38 10.28 -4.05
N PHE A 213 -12.57 11.24 -3.61
CA PHE A 213 -11.25 10.98 -3.03
C PHE A 213 -11.28 11.06 -1.51
N MET A 214 -10.85 9.97 -0.85
CA MET A 214 -10.79 9.85 0.60
C MET A 214 -9.69 10.72 1.22
N GLU A 215 -8.55 10.86 0.55
CA GLU A 215 -7.37 11.61 0.99
C GLU A 215 -6.88 11.17 2.39
N ASP A 216 -6.77 9.85 2.58
CA ASP A 216 -6.37 9.18 3.83
C ASP A 216 -7.29 9.45 5.06
N ASP A 217 -8.43 10.11 4.86
CA ASP A 217 -9.41 10.37 5.91
C ASP A 217 -10.68 9.54 5.71
N PRO A 218 -10.88 8.42 6.42
CA PRO A 218 -12.06 7.58 6.31
C PRO A 218 -13.38 8.31 6.59
N GLN A 219 -13.35 9.36 7.42
CA GLN A 219 -14.56 10.12 7.76
C GLN A 219 -15.14 10.82 6.53
N ARG A 220 -14.31 11.20 5.57
CA ARG A 220 -14.79 11.79 4.31
C ARG A 220 -15.64 10.80 3.52
N VAL A 221 -15.24 9.53 3.43
CA VAL A 221 -16.01 8.50 2.74
C VAL A 221 -17.28 8.15 3.52
N LYS A 222 -17.21 8.05 4.85
CA LYS A 222 -18.39 7.86 5.70
C LYS A 222 -19.42 8.99 5.53
N ALA A 223 -18.95 10.24 5.51
CA ALA A 223 -19.79 11.40 5.21
C ALA A 223 -20.41 11.31 3.81
N PHE A 224 -19.60 11.02 2.79
CA PHE A 224 -20.09 10.85 1.41
C PHE A 224 -21.18 9.78 1.29
N VAL A 225 -21.05 8.65 1.99
CA VAL A 225 -22.08 7.61 2.01
C VAL A 225 -23.35 8.09 2.74
N SER A 226 -23.21 8.72 3.91
CA SER A 226 -24.35 9.16 4.73
C SER A 226 -25.11 10.33 4.14
N GLU A 227 -24.45 11.20 3.39
CA GLU A 227 -25.05 12.36 2.70
C GLU A 227 -25.78 12.02 1.41
N ASN A 228 -25.61 10.78 0.90
CA ASN A 228 -26.23 10.31 -0.33
C ASN A 228 -27.08 9.04 -0.11
N PRO A 229 -28.11 9.10 0.75
CA PRO A 229 -28.94 7.94 1.09
C PRO A 229 -29.77 7.44 -0.11
N GLU A 230 -29.95 8.25 -1.16
CA GLU A 230 -30.67 7.92 -2.39
C GLU A 230 -29.82 7.10 -3.38
N TYR A 231 -28.49 7.01 -3.20
CA TYR A 231 -27.66 6.17 -4.05
C TYR A 231 -27.99 4.69 -3.83
N VAL A 232 -27.99 3.94 -4.93
CA VAL A 232 -28.35 2.52 -4.87
C VAL A 232 -27.18 1.63 -4.50
N ALA A 233 -25.96 2.11 -4.72
CA ALA A 233 -24.76 1.33 -4.48
C ALA A 233 -23.50 2.19 -4.32
N PHE A 234 -22.45 1.58 -3.78
CA PHE A 234 -21.10 2.16 -3.68
C PHE A 234 -20.03 1.17 -4.11
N PHE A 235 -18.98 1.68 -4.76
CA PHE A 235 -17.79 0.94 -5.13
C PHE A 235 -16.58 1.45 -4.35
N GLY A 236 -15.99 0.59 -3.52
CA GLY A 236 -14.73 0.82 -2.82
C GLY A 236 -13.57 0.25 -3.66
N SER A 237 -12.68 1.10 -4.17
CA SER A 237 -11.64 0.68 -5.11
C SER A 237 -10.39 0.08 -4.46
N ASN A 238 -10.27 0.11 -3.13
CA ASN A 238 -9.22 -0.49 -2.32
C ASN A 238 -9.71 -0.77 -0.90
N GLU A 239 -8.90 -1.44 -0.09
CA GLU A 239 -9.24 -1.82 1.28
C GLU A 239 -9.78 -0.65 2.12
N ARG A 240 -9.02 0.46 2.18
CA ARG A 240 -9.37 1.61 3.04
C ARG A 240 -10.74 2.21 2.70
N THR A 241 -11.04 2.38 1.41
CA THR A 241 -12.35 2.90 1.00
C THR A 241 -13.44 1.87 1.18
N THR A 242 -13.16 0.58 0.98
CA THR A 242 -14.11 -0.52 1.24
C THR A 242 -14.50 -0.57 2.72
N LEU A 243 -13.53 -0.47 3.62
CA LEU A 243 -13.76 -0.43 5.07
C LEU A 243 -14.63 0.75 5.45
N ALA A 244 -14.27 1.97 5.01
CA ALA A 244 -15.03 3.18 5.35
C ALA A 244 -16.49 3.14 4.86
N ILE A 245 -16.73 2.60 3.64
CA ILE A 245 -18.09 2.40 3.14
C ILE A 245 -18.83 1.35 3.98
N GLY A 246 -18.24 0.17 4.15
CA GLY A 246 -18.87 -0.96 4.84
C GLY A 246 -19.23 -0.63 6.28
N GLU A 247 -18.35 0.03 7.03
CA GLU A 247 -18.61 0.52 8.38
C GLU A 247 -19.81 1.48 8.40
N GLN A 248 -19.86 2.45 7.47
CA GLN A 248 -20.98 3.40 7.40
C GLN A 248 -22.31 2.72 7.05
N ILE A 249 -22.29 1.70 6.18
CA ILE A 249 -23.47 0.89 5.86
C ILE A 249 -24.02 0.17 7.11
N LEU A 250 -23.13 -0.40 7.94
CA LEU A 250 -23.54 -1.03 9.21
C LEU A 250 -24.07 0.01 10.20
N GLU A 251 -23.35 1.10 10.41
CA GLU A 251 -23.71 2.17 11.35
C GLU A 251 -25.09 2.76 11.02
N SER A 252 -25.40 2.95 9.74
CA SER A 252 -26.67 3.52 9.27
C SER A 252 -27.77 2.49 9.05
N ASN A 253 -27.46 1.19 9.14
CA ASN A 253 -28.35 0.09 8.74
C ASN A 253 -28.90 0.27 7.30
N SER A 254 -28.08 0.80 6.42
CA SER A 254 -28.44 1.06 5.01
C SER A 254 -28.59 -0.25 4.22
N LYS A 255 -29.35 -0.18 3.11
CA LYS A 255 -29.56 -1.30 2.17
C LYS A 255 -28.83 -1.09 0.85
N GLN A 256 -28.00 -0.08 0.76
CA GLN A 256 -27.20 0.21 -0.42
C GLN A 256 -26.23 -0.96 -0.69
N ILE A 257 -26.08 -1.33 -1.96
CA ILE A 257 -25.21 -2.44 -2.35
C ILE A 257 -23.75 -1.96 -2.37
N VAL A 258 -22.86 -2.75 -1.81
CA VAL A 258 -21.41 -2.42 -1.81
C VAL A 258 -20.62 -3.55 -2.45
N VAL A 259 -19.76 -3.19 -3.41
CA VAL A 259 -18.69 -4.03 -3.93
C VAL A 259 -17.36 -3.36 -3.59
N GLY A 260 -16.47 -4.11 -2.96
CA GLY A 260 -15.20 -3.61 -2.46
C GLY A 260 -13.99 -4.33 -3.04
N PHE A 261 -12.85 -4.00 -2.49
CA PHE A 261 -11.55 -4.62 -2.76
C PHE A 261 -10.88 -5.06 -1.48
N ASP A 262 -10.02 -6.08 -1.65
CA ASP A 262 -9.15 -6.70 -0.66
C ASP A 262 -9.90 -7.58 0.36
N THR A 263 -9.17 -8.34 1.16
CA THR A 263 -9.73 -9.39 2.03
C THR A 263 -8.99 -9.48 3.36
N SER A 264 -8.67 -8.31 3.97
CA SER A 264 -8.26 -8.30 5.37
C SER A 264 -9.38 -8.86 6.27
N ASP A 265 -9.03 -9.29 7.46
CA ASP A 265 -10.01 -9.78 8.43
C ASP A 265 -11.14 -8.76 8.66
N ALA A 266 -10.83 -7.47 8.65
CA ALA A 266 -11.82 -6.41 8.81
C ALA A 266 -12.79 -6.36 7.61
N VAL A 267 -12.30 -6.48 6.36
CA VAL A 267 -13.15 -6.53 5.16
C VAL A 267 -14.01 -7.79 5.15
N LEU A 268 -13.44 -8.94 5.51
CA LEU A 268 -14.18 -10.21 5.58
C LEU A 268 -15.27 -10.19 6.68
N ASN A 269 -15.01 -9.51 7.80
CA ASN A 269 -16.04 -9.30 8.83
C ASN A 269 -17.21 -8.46 8.28
N LEU A 270 -16.95 -7.37 7.57
CA LEU A 270 -18.01 -6.57 6.92
C LEU A 270 -18.82 -7.38 5.89
N LEU A 271 -18.15 -8.26 5.15
CA LEU A 271 -18.81 -9.17 4.20
C LEU A 271 -19.71 -10.16 4.95
N ASN A 272 -19.23 -10.75 6.05
CA ASN A 272 -19.99 -11.66 6.92
C ASN A 272 -21.21 -10.99 7.56
N GLU A 273 -21.09 -9.73 7.97
CA GLU A 273 -22.16 -8.94 8.55
C GLU A 273 -23.18 -8.46 7.50
N GLY A 274 -22.85 -8.62 6.20
CA GLY A 274 -23.72 -8.26 5.08
C GLY A 274 -23.68 -6.78 4.70
N ALA A 275 -22.66 -6.05 5.15
CA ALA A 275 -22.38 -4.69 4.70
C ALA A 275 -21.87 -4.64 3.26
N LEU A 276 -21.20 -5.71 2.81
CA LEU A 276 -20.72 -5.87 1.45
C LEU A 276 -21.51 -7.00 0.76
N TYR A 277 -21.82 -6.81 -0.52
CA TYR A 277 -22.32 -7.88 -1.38
C TYR A 277 -21.19 -8.82 -1.80
N ALA A 278 -20.04 -8.25 -2.17
CA ALA A 278 -18.84 -8.97 -2.54
C ALA A 278 -17.60 -8.09 -2.35
N THR A 279 -16.44 -8.73 -2.25
CA THR A 279 -15.15 -8.06 -2.35
C THR A 279 -14.24 -8.77 -3.35
N LEU A 280 -13.29 -8.04 -3.95
CA LEU A 280 -12.34 -8.59 -4.90
C LEU A 280 -11.00 -8.85 -4.22
N GLN A 281 -10.60 -10.11 -4.19
CA GLN A 281 -9.35 -10.56 -3.58
C GLN A 281 -8.21 -10.51 -4.59
N GLN A 282 -7.24 -9.67 -4.35
CA GLN A 282 -5.94 -9.70 -5.01
C GLN A 282 -5.05 -10.83 -4.46
N LYS A 283 -3.87 -11.03 -5.05
CA LYS A 283 -2.93 -12.06 -4.61
C LYS A 283 -1.58 -11.44 -4.21
N PRO A 284 -1.56 -10.58 -3.17
CA PRO A 284 -0.35 -9.87 -2.77
C PRO A 284 0.79 -10.81 -2.35
N GLN A 285 0.50 -11.93 -1.72
CA GLN A 285 1.53 -12.93 -1.38
C GLN A 285 2.25 -13.47 -2.62
N LEU A 286 1.55 -13.65 -3.77
CA LEU A 286 2.19 -14.06 -5.01
C LEU A 286 3.05 -12.95 -5.61
N MET A 287 2.68 -11.67 -5.43
CA MET A 287 3.51 -10.55 -5.87
C MET A 287 4.85 -10.57 -5.13
N GLY A 288 4.83 -10.70 -3.79
CA GLY A 288 6.05 -10.76 -2.98
C GLY A 288 6.89 -11.99 -3.26
N TYR A 289 6.28 -13.18 -3.26
CA TYR A 289 7.00 -14.44 -3.51
C TYR A 289 7.69 -14.46 -4.88
N ASN A 290 6.94 -14.17 -5.94
CA ASN A 290 7.49 -14.16 -7.30
C ASN A 290 8.45 -12.98 -7.51
N GLY A 291 8.25 -11.85 -6.84
CA GLY A 291 9.16 -10.71 -6.87
C GLY A 291 10.55 -11.08 -6.36
N ILE A 292 10.65 -11.72 -5.19
CA ILE A 292 11.93 -12.23 -4.65
C ILE A 292 12.54 -13.28 -5.57
N LYS A 293 11.74 -14.22 -6.09
CA LYS A 293 12.22 -15.25 -7.04
C LYS A 293 12.87 -14.60 -8.28
N ILE A 294 12.17 -13.66 -8.91
CA ILE A 294 12.66 -12.97 -10.11
C ILE A 294 13.89 -12.11 -9.79
N ALA A 295 13.89 -11.42 -8.63
CA ALA A 295 15.06 -10.66 -8.18
C ALA A 295 16.30 -11.56 -8.09
N LEU A 296 16.17 -12.71 -7.43
CA LEU A 296 17.25 -13.66 -7.26
C LEU A 296 17.73 -14.24 -8.61
N GLU A 297 16.81 -14.60 -9.50
CA GLU A 297 17.12 -15.08 -10.85
C GLU A 297 17.82 -13.99 -11.70
N ALA A 298 17.40 -12.73 -11.57
CA ALA A 298 18.04 -11.59 -12.26
C ALA A 298 19.45 -11.30 -11.72
N LEU A 299 19.68 -11.44 -10.42
CA LEU A 299 21.00 -11.31 -9.80
C LEU A 299 21.95 -12.43 -10.22
N LYS A 300 21.43 -13.67 -10.38
CA LYS A 300 22.18 -14.82 -10.89
C LYS A 300 22.36 -14.81 -12.41
N GLY A 301 21.75 -13.84 -13.13
CA GLY A 301 21.82 -13.75 -14.59
C GLY A 301 21.00 -14.79 -15.35
N THR A 302 20.10 -15.50 -14.68
CA THR A 302 19.20 -16.50 -15.31
C THR A 302 17.87 -15.90 -15.77
N TYR A 303 17.48 -14.74 -15.26
CA TYR A 303 16.35 -13.95 -15.77
C TYR A 303 16.88 -12.73 -16.53
N THR A 304 16.67 -12.70 -17.83
CA THR A 304 17.24 -11.68 -18.74
C THR A 304 16.19 -10.77 -19.39
N GLU A 305 14.91 -11.08 -19.18
CA GLU A 305 13.80 -10.28 -19.69
C GLU A 305 13.73 -8.92 -18.97
N LYS A 306 13.10 -7.93 -19.63
CA LYS A 306 12.90 -6.58 -19.08
C LYS A 306 11.48 -6.11 -19.34
N ASN A 307 10.98 -5.30 -18.43
CA ASN A 307 9.66 -4.68 -18.51
C ASN A 307 8.51 -5.70 -18.65
N VAL A 308 8.69 -6.91 -18.11
CA VAL A 308 7.66 -7.96 -18.19
C VAL A 308 6.56 -7.66 -17.18
N LYS A 309 5.33 -7.48 -17.66
CA LYS A 309 4.16 -7.37 -16.79
C LYS A 309 3.60 -8.75 -16.49
N ILE A 310 3.47 -9.07 -15.21
CA ILE A 310 2.96 -10.35 -14.70
C ILE A 310 1.66 -10.09 -13.94
N ASP A 311 0.54 -10.54 -14.50
CA ASP A 311 -0.75 -10.50 -13.81
C ASP A 311 -0.80 -11.61 -12.75
N THR A 312 -1.02 -11.23 -11.50
CA THR A 312 -1.16 -12.16 -10.39
C THR A 312 -2.60 -12.68 -10.23
N GLY A 313 -3.54 -12.15 -11.01
CA GLY A 313 -4.94 -12.53 -11.02
C GLY A 313 -5.75 -11.97 -9.86
N ILE A 314 -7.06 -12.21 -9.93
CA ILE A 314 -8.05 -11.73 -8.95
C ILE A 314 -9.18 -12.74 -8.78
N ASN A 315 -9.77 -12.80 -7.58
CA ASN A 315 -10.96 -13.60 -7.29
C ASN A 315 -12.09 -12.70 -6.78
N VAL A 316 -13.34 -13.09 -7.00
CA VAL A 316 -14.51 -12.46 -6.34
C VAL A 316 -14.88 -13.31 -5.14
N ILE A 317 -14.95 -12.71 -3.97
CA ILE A 317 -15.32 -13.35 -2.72
C ILE A 317 -16.72 -12.86 -2.32
N TYR A 318 -17.62 -13.81 -2.15
CA TYR A 318 -18.99 -13.63 -1.62
C TYR A 318 -19.06 -14.17 -0.20
N LYS A 319 -20.08 -13.75 0.55
CA LYS A 319 -20.32 -14.25 1.91
C LYS A 319 -20.32 -15.78 1.99
N ASP A 320 -20.94 -16.45 1.03
CA ASP A 320 -21.01 -17.92 1.01
C ASP A 320 -19.70 -18.60 0.62
N SER A 321 -18.65 -17.82 0.31
CA SER A 321 -17.31 -18.32 -0.07
C SER A 321 -16.30 -18.38 1.08
N ILE A 322 -16.70 -17.92 2.28
CA ILE A 322 -15.84 -17.83 3.48
C ILE A 322 -16.31 -18.75 4.60
#